data_90903151bab5687748d6ba0bd9d05ea9
#
_entry.id   90903151bab5687748d6ba0bd9d05ea9
#
_cell.length_a   1.000
_cell.length_b   1.000
_cell.length_c   1.000
_cell.angle_alpha   90.00
_cell.angle_beta   90.00
_cell.angle_gamma   90.00
#
_symmetry.space_group_name_H-M   'P 1'
#
loop_
_entity.id
_entity.type
_entity.pdbx_description
1 polymer ?
#
loop_
_entity_poly.entity_id
_entity_poly.type
_entity_poly.pdbx_seq_one_letter_code
_entity_poly.pdbx_strand_id
1 'polypeptide(L)'
;MTETIWITGIGLVSSLGEGIEVHRAALAGAAPVVDADSFAPFPVHPLPALDLDRQISKKGDQRQMEPWQRLGTYAAGLAIDHAGARGLVGDMHLIVAAGGGERDVGLDEAICAELARLPPEESARLLNERLASGLRPTLFLAQLSNLLAGNISIVHGVTGSSRTFMGEESAAADAVRIAAARLGEGRGGIALVGGAYVAGRWDMLLLYAASGQLWRGDWAPLADRAARGGGLVTGTAAAFLVLETERHARARGATGIARLAGVRTAAARRRGTETAEAAAAALAAGLGLRPGHAVVSGATGAAAPTAAEDAFLAGLRDTGPAQGRLLRSADLIGHPVEAAFPAGIALGALAVAGGAAPQALVTGFGVWRGEALALVEAMA
;
A
#
# COMPACT_ATOMS: atom_id res chain seq x y z
N MET A 1 -11.19 -18.65 21.85
CA MET A 1 -11.04 -19.12 20.45
C MET A 1 -10.92 -17.87 19.62
N THR A 2 -9.91 -17.74 18.78
CA THR A 2 -9.74 -16.58 17.89
C THR A 2 -10.76 -16.65 16.75
N GLU A 3 -11.47 -15.55 16.50
CA GLU A 3 -12.47 -15.48 15.41
C GLU A 3 -11.77 -15.61 14.05
N THR A 4 -12.40 -16.32 13.12
CA THR A 4 -11.96 -16.38 11.71
C THR A 4 -12.21 -15.05 11.02
N ILE A 5 -11.25 -14.56 10.26
CA ILE A 5 -11.36 -13.27 9.55
C ILE A 5 -11.55 -13.51 8.05
N TRP A 6 -12.61 -12.93 7.52
CA TRP A 6 -12.91 -12.90 6.09
C TRP A 6 -12.56 -11.55 5.48
N ILE A 7 -12.11 -11.58 4.25
CA ILE A 7 -12.06 -10.39 3.36
C ILE A 7 -13.39 -10.39 2.62
N THR A 8 -14.24 -9.42 2.92
CA THR A 8 -15.57 -9.31 2.31
C THR A 8 -15.67 -8.18 1.28
N GLY A 9 -14.71 -7.25 1.29
CA GLY A 9 -14.63 -6.18 0.31
C GLY A 9 -13.21 -5.80 -0.03
N ILE A 10 -12.99 -5.43 -1.30
CA ILE A 10 -11.72 -4.94 -1.82
C ILE A 10 -12.00 -3.67 -2.63
N GLY A 11 -11.32 -2.59 -2.27
CA GLY A 11 -11.20 -1.38 -3.07
C GLY A 11 -9.77 -1.22 -3.50
N LEU A 12 -9.48 -1.51 -4.77
CA LEU A 12 -8.13 -1.45 -5.33
C LEU A 12 -8.13 -0.52 -6.53
N VAL A 13 -7.23 0.44 -6.50
CA VAL A 13 -6.93 1.36 -7.60
C VAL A 13 -5.43 1.37 -7.79
N SER A 14 -4.97 1.27 -9.01
CA SER A 14 -3.56 1.37 -9.36
C SER A 14 -3.39 2.03 -10.73
N SER A 15 -2.18 2.13 -11.23
CA SER A 15 -1.92 2.59 -12.61
C SER A 15 -2.69 1.81 -13.68
N LEU A 16 -3.10 0.58 -13.39
CA LEU A 16 -3.91 -0.25 -14.28
C LEU A 16 -5.37 0.22 -14.38
N GLY A 17 -5.85 0.98 -13.40
CA GLY A 17 -7.24 1.43 -13.29
C GLY A 17 -7.86 1.12 -11.94
N GLU A 18 -9.20 1.16 -11.88
CA GLU A 18 -9.98 0.92 -10.68
C GLU A 18 -10.68 -0.44 -10.66
N GLY A 19 -10.82 -0.99 -9.46
CA GLY A 19 -11.66 -2.15 -9.18
C GLY A 19 -10.98 -3.50 -9.42
N ILE A 20 -11.69 -4.54 -9.01
CA ILE A 20 -11.13 -5.91 -8.98
C ILE A 20 -10.97 -6.53 -10.36
N GLU A 21 -11.83 -6.18 -11.33
CA GLU A 21 -11.82 -6.83 -12.65
C GLU A 21 -10.57 -6.47 -13.45
N VAL A 22 -10.14 -5.20 -13.41
CA VAL A 22 -8.90 -4.76 -14.07
C VAL A 22 -7.70 -5.49 -13.48
N HIS A 23 -7.65 -5.62 -12.16
CA HIS A 23 -6.54 -6.29 -11.48
C HIS A 23 -6.58 -7.82 -11.66
N ARG A 24 -7.77 -8.41 -11.76
CA ARG A 24 -7.90 -9.83 -12.12
C ARG A 24 -7.40 -10.10 -13.53
N ALA A 25 -7.70 -9.24 -14.49
CA ALA A 25 -7.15 -9.33 -15.83
C ALA A 25 -5.62 -9.19 -15.84
N ALA A 26 -5.07 -8.32 -14.98
CA ALA A 26 -3.63 -8.16 -14.84
C ALA A 26 -2.93 -9.42 -14.29
N LEU A 27 -3.58 -10.15 -13.39
CA LEU A 27 -3.07 -11.46 -12.93
C LEU A 27 -3.00 -12.49 -14.06
N ALA A 28 -3.75 -12.31 -15.14
CA ALA A 28 -3.71 -13.13 -16.34
C ALA A 28 -2.67 -12.68 -17.38
N GLY A 29 -1.87 -11.65 -17.08
CA GLY A 29 -0.74 -11.24 -17.93
C GLY A 29 -0.92 -9.91 -18.66
N ALA A 30 -1.73 -8.98 -18.15
CA ALA A 30 -1.78 -7.62 -18.71
C ALA A 30 -0.44 -6.89 -18.51
N ALA A 31 -0.08 -6.05 -19.50
CA ALA A 31 1.12 -5.23 -19.42
C ALA A 31 0.97 -4.13 -18.35
N PRO A 32 2.05 -3.76 -17.64
CA PRO A 32 2.04 -2.63 -16.73
C PRO A 32 1.85 -1.31 -17.48
N VAL A 33 1.28 -0.32 -16.81
CA VAL A 33 1.18 1.06 -17.29
C VAL A 33 2.29 1.87 -16.64
N VAL A 34 3.16 2.47 -17.45
CA VAL A 34 4.36 3.19 -17.02
C VAL A 34 4.42 4.56 -17.68
N ASP A 35 4.76 5.58 -16.91
CA ASP A 35 5.15 6.90 -17.37
C ASP A 35 6.68 7.00 -17.26
N ALA A 36 7.36 7.04 -18.41
CA ALA A 36 8.82 7.14 -18.49
C ALA A 36 9.31 8.59 -18.64
N ASP A 37 8.41 9.51 -18.96
CA ASP A 37 8.76 10.85 -19.43
C ASP A 37 8.60 11.94 -18.37
N SER A 38 7.46 11.95 -17.65
CA SER A 38 7.10 13.06 -16.73
C SER A 38 8.10 13.26 -15.59
N PHE A 39 8.77 12.20 -15.18
CA PHE A 39 9.74 12.19 -14.07
C PHE A 39 11.12 11.69 -14.48
N ALA A 40 11.45 11.77 -15.78
CA ALA A 40 12.75 11.31 -16.30
C ALA A 40 13.93 11.84 -15.45
N PRO A 41 14.93 11.01 -15.13
CA PRO A 41 15.17 9.65 -15.63
C PRO A 41 14.52 8.52 -14.78
N PHE A 42 13.49 8.81 -14.01
CA PHE A 42 12.82 7.89 -13.09
C PHE A 42 11.46 7.49 -13.65
N PRO A 43 11.29 6.25 -14.16
CA PRO A 43 9.96 5.77 -14.55
C PRO A 43 9.06 5.61 -13.31
N VAL A 44 7.77 5.87 -13.49
CA VAL A 44 6.76 5.69 -12.44
C VAL A 44 5.54 4.98 -12.98
N HIS A 45 4.78 4.30 -12.12
CA HIS A 45 3.45 3.85 -12.47
C HIS A 45 2.45 4.96 -12.09
N PRO A 46 1.81 5.61 -13.08
CA PRO A 46 1.10 6.87 -12.87
C PRO A 46 -0.24 6.72 -12.15
N LEU A 47 -0.81 7.85 -11.73
CA LEU A 47 -2.19 7.93 -11.27
C LEU A 47 -3.15 7.71 -12.44
N PRO A 48 -4.10 6.77 -12.36
CA PRO A 48 -5.09 6.58 -13.41
C PRO A 48 -6.12 7.73 -13.40
N ALA A 49 -6.78 7.95 -14.52
CA ALA A 49 -7.92 8.85 -14.57
C ALA A 49 -9.09 8.24 -13.77
N LEU A 50 -9.64 9.01 -12.83
CA LEU A 50 -10.75 8.59 -11.97
C LEU A 50 -11.90 9.60 -12.03
N ASP A 51 -13.12 9.11 -12.13
CA ASP A 51 -14.30 9.92 -11.88
C ASP A 51 -14.54 9.98 -10.35
N LEU A 52 -13.98 11.01 -9.73
CA LEU A 52 -14.05 11.18 -8.28
C LEU A 52 -15.49 11.31 -7.76
N ASP A 53 -16.42 11.80 -8.57
CA ASP A 53 -17.82 12.00 -8.16
C ASP A 53 -18.52 10.71 -7.76
N ARG A 54 -18.05 9.58 -8.28
CA ARG A 54 -18.59 8.25 -7.95
C ARG A 54 -18.43 7.89 -6.47
N GLN A 55 -17.39 8.37 -5.82
CA GLN A 55 -17.10 8.06 -4.42
C GLN A 55 -17.00 9.31 -3.53
N ILE A 56 -16.70 10.47 -4.10
CA ILE A 56 -16.51 11.73 -3.39
C ILE A 56 -17.40 12.80 -4.05
N SER A 57 -18.69 12.74 -3.80
CA SER A 57 -19.70 13.53 -4.54
C SER A 57 -19.58 15.06 -4.33
N LYS A 58 -19.04 15.50 -3.18
CA LYS A 58 -18.94 16.93 -2.89
C LYS A 58 -17.64 17.51 -3.43
N LYS A 59 -17.73 18.41 -4.40
CA LYS A 59 -16.56 19.11 -4.98
C LYS A 59 -15.73 19.89 -3.94
N GLY A 60 -16.36 20.34 -2.85
CA GLY A 60 -15.67 20.98 -1.71
C GLY A 60 -14.68 20.02 -1.06
N ASP A 61 -15.12 18.79 -0.78
CA ASP A 61 -14.27 17.77 -0.16
C ASP A 61 -13.12 17.39 -1.11
N GLN A 62 -13.41 17.21 -2.41
CA GLN A 62 -12.37 16.92 -3.41
C GLN A 62 -11.27 17.98 -3.46
N ARG A 63 -11.63 19.28 -3.32
CA ARG A 63 -10.66 20.39 -3.39
C ARG A 63 -9.78 20.52 -2.16
N GLN A 64 -10.25 20.03 -1.00
CA GLN A 64 -9.48 20.10 0.26
C GLN A 64 -8.47 18.95 0.39
N MET A 65 -8.65 17.88 -0.38
CA MET A 65 -7.79 16.70 -0.34
C MET A 65 -6.63 16.83 -1.33
N GLU A 66 -5.46 16.36 -0.93
CA GLU A 66 -4.35 16.11 -1.84
C GLU A 66 -4.60 14.85 -2.70
N PRO A 67 -3.87 14.66 -3.82
CA PRO A 67 -4.06 13.52 -4.71
C PRO A 67 -4.10 12.16 -4.00
N TRP A 68 -3.17 11.90 -3.08
CA TRP A 68 -3.12 10.64 -2.34
C TRP A 68 -4.31 10.47 -1.38
N GLN A 69 -4.81 11.56 -0.78
CA GLN A 69 -5.99 11.54 0.09
C GLN A 69 -7.26 11.26 -0.72
N ARG A 70 -7.41 11.90 -1.89
CA ARG A 70 -8.51 11.61 -2.83
C ARG A 70 -8.51 10.16 -3.27
N LEU A 71 -7.34 9.66 -3.67
CA LEU A 71 -7.16 8.28 -4.11
C LEU A 71 -7.54 7.28 -3.02
N GLY A 72 -7.05 7.50 -1.79
CA GLY A 72 -7.35 6.62 -0.66
C GLY A 72 -8.81 6.68 -0.23
N THR A 73 -9.42 7.88 -0.17
CA THR A 73 -10.85 8.05 0.13
C THR A 73 -11.71 7.37 -0.94
N TYR A 74 -11.34 7.51 -2.21
CA TYR A 74 -12.02 6.85 -3.33
C TYR A 74 -11.97 5.32 -3.19
N ALA A 75 -10.79 4.74 -2.99
CA ALA A 75 -10.62 3.30 -2.85
C ALA A 75 -11.32 2.74 -1.60
N ALA A 76 -11.36 3.50 -0.51
CA ALA A 76 -12.12 3.15 0.69
C ALA A 76 -13.62 2.99 0.38
N GLY A 77 -14.19 3.91 -0.39
CA GLY A 77 -15.57 3.82 -0.85
C GLY A 77 -15.83 2.59 -1.72
N LEU A 78 -14.92 2.28 -2.66
CA LEU A 78 -15.01 1.05 -3.47
C LEU A 78 -15.02 -0.21 -2.60
N ALA A 79 -14.18 -0.27 -1.55
CA ALA A 79 -14.16 -1.43 -0.64
C ALA A 79 -15.48 -1.60 0.10
N ILE A 80 -16.05 -0.50 0.62
CA ILE A 80 -17.34 -0.49 1.32
C ILE A 80 -18.47 -0.95 0.39
N ASP A 81 -18.49 -0.45 -0.85
CA ASP A 81 -19.50 -0.84 -1.86
C ASP A 81 -19.37 -2.31 -2.22
N HIS A 82 -18.14 -2.77 -2.49
CA HIS A 82 -17.90 -4.17 -2.84
C HIS A 82 -18.32 -5.11 -1.71
N ALA A 83 -18.12 -4.73 -0.45
CA ALA A 83 -18.59 -5.49 0.70
C ALA A 83 -20.10 -5.43 0.93
N GLY A 84 -20.85 -4.56 0.23
CA GLY A 84 -22.25 -4.26 0.56
C GLY A 84 -22.40 -3.72 1.98
N ALA A 85 -21.44 -2.94 2.47
CA ALA A 85 -21.34 -2.56 3.89
C ALA A 85 -21.70 -1.09 4.18
N ARG A 86 -22.37 -0.38 3.25
CA ARG A 86 -22.77 1.03 3.44
C ARG A 86 -23.63 1.25 4.69
N GLY A 87 -24.48 0.30 5.05
CA GLY A 87 -25.32 0.37 6.25
C GLY A 87 -24.58 0.09 7.57
N LEU A 88 -23.28 -0.27 7.50
CA LEU A 88 -22.48 -0.71 8.66
C LEU A 88 -21.32 0.24 8.98
N VAL A 89 -21.19 1.34 8.24
CA VAL A 89 -20.06 2.27 8.38
C VAL A 89 -19.98 2.91 9.78
N GLY A 90 -21.10 3.01 10.49
CA GLY A 90 -21.15 3.53 11.87
C GLY A 90 -20.36 2.66 12.88
N ASP A 91 -20.39 1.35 12.71
CA ASP A 91 -19.72 0.39 13.57
C ASP A 91 -18.34 -0.06 13.03
N MET A 92 -18.04 0.31 11.80
CA MET A 92 -16.83 -0.09 11.09
C MET A 92 -15.60 0.59 11.69
N HIS A 93 -14.65 -0.19 12.20
CA HIS A 93 -13.34 0.34 12.60
C HIS A 93 -12.57 0.82 11.37
N LEU A 94 -11.84 1.94 11.50
CA LEU A 94 -11.03 2.52 10.44
C LEU A 94 -9.55 2.47 10.81
N ILE A 95 -8.76 1.70 10.07
CA ILE A 95 -7.34 1.54 10.34
C ILE A 95 -6.56 1.84 9.06
N VAL A 96 -5.80 2.94 9.06
CA VAL A 96 -5.20 3.50 7.86
C VAL A 96 -3.68 3.52 8.00
N ALA A 97 -2.98 3.13 6.94
CA ALA A 97 -1.58 3.44 6.74
C ALA A 97 -1.47 4.71 5.88
N ALA A 98 -0.71 5.68 6.37
CA ALA A 98 -0.53 6.93 5.67
C ALA A 98 0.89 7.47 5.90
N GLY A 99 1.50 7.97 4.84
CA GLY A 99 2.82 8.59 4.88
C GLY A 99 2.78 10.04 5.35
N GLY A 100 3.89 10.74 5.16
CA GLY A 100 3.97 12.19 5.28
C GLY A 100 3.20 12.89 4.16
N GLY A 101 2.82 14.13 4.41
CA GLY A 101 2.11 14.94 3.44
C GLY A 101 2.96 15.35 2.23
N GLU A 102 2.31 15.96 1.28
CA GLU A 102 2.97 16.48 0.09
C GLU A 102 3.61 17.85 0.36
N ARG A 103 4.70 18.13 -0.32
CA ARG A 103 5.35 19.45 -0.35
C ARG A 103 4.81 20.27 -1.52
N ASP A 104 4.87 21.59 -1.38
CA ASP A 104 4.70 22.51 -2.51
C ASP A 104 6.05 22.65 -3.24
N VAL A 105 6.34 21.69 -4.12
CA VAL A 105 7.64 21.58 -4.81
C VAL A 105 7.94 22.85 -5.61
N GLY A 106 6.93 23.44 -6.26
CA GLY A 106 7.12 24.66 -7.04
C GLY A 106 7.56 25.86 -6.18
N LEU A 107 6.96 26.00 -5.00
CA LEU A 107 7.37 27.03 -4.04
C LEU A 107 8.77 26.74 -3.48
N ASP A 108 9.05 25.49 -3.11
CA ASP A 108 10.37 25.08 -2.61
C ASP A 108 11.46 25.39 -3.65
N GLU A 109 11.25 25.04 -4.92
CA GLU A 109 12.20 25.35 -6.02
C GLU A 109 12.41 26.85 -6.20
N ALA A 110 11.32 27.64 -6.18
CA ALA A 110 11.42 29.10 -6.30
C ALA A 110 12.22 29.70 -5.13
N ILE A 111 11.95 29.27 -3.91
CA ILE A 111 12.69 29.73 -2.72
C ILE A 111 14.17 29.31 -2.83
N CYS A 112 14.47 28.06 -3.17
CA CYS A 112 15.86 27.61 -3.31
C CYS A 112 16.63 28.41 -4.38
N ALA A 113 15.97 28.71 -5.51
CA ALA A 113 16.59 29.53 -6.58
C ALA A 113 16.89 30.96 -6.14
N GLU A 114 16.04 31.58 -5.30
CA GLU A 114 16.27 32.89 -4.73
C GLU A 114 17.39 32.86 -3.68
N LEU A 115 17.34 31.88 -2.75
CA LEU A 115 18.36 31.71 -1.70
C LEU A 115 19.76 31.51 -2.26
N ALA A 116 19.90 30.79 -3.36
CA ALA A 116 21.19 30.54 -4.01
C ALA A 116 21.90 31.81 -4.51
N ARG A 117 21.18 32.94 -4.59
CA ARG A 117 21.68 34.23 -5.09
C ARG A 117 21.97 35.23 -3.95
N LEU A 118 21.64 34.89 -2.73
CA LEU A 118 21.73 35.78 -1.56
C LEU A 118 22.87 35.42 -0.64
N PRO A 119 23.44 36.41 0.07
CA PRO A 119 24.37 36.16 1.16
C PRO A 119 23.62 35.51 2.33
N PRO A 120 24.31 34.67 3.16
CA PRO A 120 23.70 33.92 4.25
C PRO A 120 22.88 34.76 5.25
N GLU A 121 23.31 35.95 5.52
CA GLU A 121 22.63 36.87 6.45
C GLU A 121 21.25 37.36 5.98
N GLU A 122 21.01 37.35 4.67
CA GLU A 122 19.71 37.72 4.09
C GLU A 122 18.80 36.49 3.86
N SER A 123 19.39 35.35 3.76
CA SER A 123 18.69 34.09 3.42
C SER A 123 17.60 33.73 4.42
N ALA A 124 17.86 33.87 5.73
CA ALA A 124 16.89 33.56 6.78
C ALA A 124 15.64 34.42 6.72
N ARG A 125 15.82 35.75 6.45
CA ARG A 125 14.70 36.69 6.31
C ARG A 125 13.84 36.36 5.10
N LEU A 126 14.48 36.17 3.94
CA LEU A 126 13.78 35.81 2.72
C LEU A 126 13.00 34.51 2.88
N LEU A 127 13.62 33.46 3.45
CA LEU A 127 12.97 32.18 3.70
C LEU A 127 11.70 32.35 4.53
N ASN A 128 11.78 33.13 5.64
CA ASN A 128 10.63 33.35 6.49
C ASN A 128 9.52 34.12 5.77
N GLU A 129 9.85 35.17 5.02
CA GLU A 129 8.90 35.97 4.24
C GLU A 129 8.21 35.11 3.16
N ARG A 130 8.98 34.32 2.44
CA ARG A 130 8.45 33.46 1.36
C ARG A 130 7.57 32.33 1.88
N LEU A 131 7.94 31.66 2.97
CA LEU A 131 7.13 30.63 3.59
C LEU A 131 5.83 31.21 4.16
N ALA A 132 5.89 32.37 4.84
CA ALA A 132 4.71 32.99 5.42
C ALA A 132 3.69 33.46 4.36
N SER A 133 4.13 33.91 3.19
CA SER A 133 3.27 34.45 2.14
C SER A 133 2.94 33.47 1.01
N GLY A 134 3.80 32.48 0.75
CA GLY A 134 3.70 31.58 -0.40
C GLY A 134 3.00 30.26 -0.09
N LEU A 135 3.10 29.74 1.14
CA LEU A 135 2.44 28.49 1.48
C LEU A 135 0.91 28.66 1.51
N ARG A 136 0.22 27.84 0.74
CA ARG A 136 -1.24 27.78 0.80
C ARG A 136 -1.68 27.27 2.18
N PRO A 137 -2.70 27.91 2.81
CA PRO A 137 -3.15 27.51 4.16
C PRO A 137 -3.55 26.02 4.26
N THR A 138 -4.08 25.44 3.18
CA THR A 138 -4.48 24.04 3.11
C THR A 138 -3.31 23.07 3.12
N LEU A 139 -2.08 23.50 2.81
CA LEU A 139 -0.91 22.64 2.83
C LEU A 139 -0.62 22.06 4.22
N PHE A 140 -0.93 22.82 5.28
CA PHE A 140 -0.83 22.29 6.64
C PHE A 140 -1.69 21.04 6.84
N LEU A 141 -2.91 21.04 6.31
CA LEU A 141 -3.78 19.86 6.33
C LEU A 141 -3.22 18.72 5.49
N ALA A 142 -2.61 19.03 4.34
CA ALA A 142 -1.96 18.04 3.49
C ALA A 142 -0.82 17.29 4.19
N GLN A 143 -0.15 17.93 5.15
CA GLN A 143 0.95 17.35 5.91
C GLN A 143 0.51 16.32 6.97
N LEU A 144 -0.78 16.28 7.32
CA LEU A 144 -1.27 15.44 8.40
C LEU A 144 -1.70 14.06 7.88
N SER A 145 -0.96 13.04 8.24
CA SER A 145 -1.23 11.65 7.84
C SER A 145 -2.61 11.14 8.28
N ASN A 146 -3.09 11.57 9.44
CA ASN A 146 -4.40 11.18 9.97
C ASN A 146 -5.58 11.76 9.18
N LEU A 147 -5.37 12.75 8.31
CA LEU A 147 -6.45 13.31 7.50
C LEU A 147 -6.97 12.35 6.43
N LEU A 148 -6.21 11.33 6.01
CA LEU A 148 -6.80 10.30 5.16
C LEU A 148 -7.94 9.59 5.89
N ALA A 149 -7.75 9.20 7.15
CA ALA A 149 -8.81 8.60 7.96
C ALA A 149 -9.95 9.61 8.20
N GLY A 150 -9.63 10.88 8.47
CA GLY A 150 -10.63 11.95 8.62
C GLY A 150 -11.50 12.13 7.37
N ASN A 151 -10.88 12.16 6.20
CA ASN A 151 -11.59 12.29 4.92
C ASN A 151 -12.49 11.08 4.64
N ILE A 152 -12.01 9.85 4.90
CA ILE A 152 -12.83 8.64 4.79
C ILE A 152 -14.04 8.72 5.73
N SER A 153 -13.84 9.16 6.98
CA SER A 153 -14.92 9.33 7.94
C SER A 153 -15.95 10.38 7.48
N ILE A 154 -15.50 11.52 6.97
CA ILE A 154 -16.38 12.60 6.51
C ILE A 154 -17.17 12.17 5.26
N VAL A 155 -16.49 11.56 4.28
CA VAL A 155 -17.12 11.25 2.98
C VAL A 155 -18.01 10.02 3.06
N HIS A 156 -17.56 8.97 3.76
CA HIS A 156 -18.25 7.68 3.78
C HIS A 156 -18.99 7.38 5.07
N GLY A 157 -18.87 8.23 6.09
CA GLY A 157 -19.57 8.04 7.37
C GLY A 157 -18.97 6.95 8.25
N VAL A 158 -17.70 6.59 8.06
CA VAL A 158 -17.02 5.59 8.91
C VAL A 158 -16.70 6.21 10.25
N THR A 159 -17.40 5.81 11.31
CA THR A 159 -17.33 6.44 12.64
C THR A 159 -16.97 5.49 13.78
N GLY A 160 -16.63 4.26 13.49
CA GLY A 160 -16.03 3.35 14.48
C GLY A 160 -14.65 3.84 14.95
N SER A 161 -13.98 3.06 15.79
CA SER A 161 -12.67 3.48 16.31
C SER A 161 -11.65 3.63 15.18
N SER A 162 -10.93 4.77 15.15
CA SER A 162 -9.98 5.11 14.09
C SER A 162 -8.54 5.08 14.60
N ARG A 163 -7.62 4.58 13.75
CA ARG A 163 -6.17 4.61 13.96
C ARG A 163 -5.43 4.85 12.66
N THR A 164 -4.40 5.69 12.73
CA THR A 164 -3.47 5.92 11.62
C THR A 164 -2.09 5.41 12.02
N PHE A 165 -1.48 4.63 11.15
CA PHE A 165 -0.11 4.13 11.27
C PHE A 165 0.78 4.89 10.28
N MET A 166 1.99 5.23 10.73
CA MET A 166 3.02 5.85 9.91
C MET A 166 4.27 4.99 9.93
N GLY A 167 5.00 4.95 8.82
CA GLY A 167 6.26 4.21 8.73
C GLY A 167 6.41 3.37 7.47
N GLU A 168 6.15 3.96 6.34
CA GLU A 168 6.29 3.40 4.99
C GLU A 168 5.55 2.03 4.88
N GLU A 169 6.19 1.04 4.29
CA GLU A 169 5.61 -0.31 4.07
C GLU A 169 5.19 -0.99 5.37
N SER A 170 5.96 -0.80 6.43
CA SER A 170 5.67 -1.44 7.73
C SER A 170 4.39 -0.92 8.37
N ALA A 171 4.02 0.36 8.12
CA ALA A 171 2.78 0.94 8.60
C ALA A 171 1.55 0.20 8.05
N ALA A 172 1.58 -0.14 6.76
CA ALA A 172 0.49 -0.87 6.12
C ALA A 172 0.35 -2.30 6.67
N ALA A 173 1.47 -2.98 6.86
CA ALA A 173 1.47 -4.33 7.41
C ALA A 173 0.95 -4.34 8.85
N ASP A 174 1.39 -3.40 9.69
CA ASP A 174 0.92 -3.27 11.06
C ASP A 174 -0.56 -2.85 11.12
N ALA A 175 -1.03 -2.00 10.23
CA ALA A 175 -2.44 -1.63 10.14
C ALA A 175 -3.31 -2.87 9.91
N VAL A 176 -2.96 -3.72 8.93
CA VAL A 176 -3.70 -4.96 8.65
C VAL A 176 -3.60 -5.94 9.82
N ARG A 177 -2.40 -6.13 10.39
CA ARG A 177 -2.20 -7.02 11.55
C ARG A 177 -3.05 -6.59 12.75
N ILE A 178 -3.07 -5.31 13.06
CA ILE A 178 -3.87 -4.77 14.18
C ILE A 178 -5.37 -4.86 13.90
N ALA A 179 -5.82 -4.62 12.66
CA ALA A 179 -7.22 -4.81 12.28
C ALA A 179 -7.64 -6.27 12.52
N ALA A 180 -6.89 -7.23 11.98
CA ALA A 180 -7.16 -8.65 12.12
C ALA A 180 -7.12 -9.11 13.60
N ALA A 181 -6.12 -8.65 14.38
CA ALA A 181 -6.02 -8.98 15.79
C ALA A 181 -7.20 -8.46 16.61
N ARG A 182 -7.63 -7.21 16.41
CA ARG A 182 -8.79 -6.62 17.11
C ARG A 182 -10.07 -7.40 16.83
N LEU A 183 -10.34 -7.71 15.57
CA LEU A 183 -11.49 -8.52 15.19
C LEU A 183 -11.40 -9.93 15.77
N GLY A 184 -10.22 -10.58 15.68
CA GLY A 184 -9.97 -11.92 16.22
C GLY A 184 -10.13 -12.02 17.74
N GLU A 185 -9.92 -10.92 18.45
CA GLU A 185 -10.14 -10.79 19.90
C GLU A 185 -11.59 -10.41 20.26
N GLY A 186 -12.49 -10.31 19.29
CA GLY A 186 -13.88 -9.92 19.49
C GLY A 186 -14.10 -8.43 19.77
N ARG A 187 -13.14 -7.59 19.40
CA ARG A 187 -13.23 -6.12 19.55
C ARG A 187 -13.85 -5.48 18.31
N GLY A 188 -15.07 -5.83 18.01
CA GLY A 188 -15.82 -5.41 16.82
C GLY A 188 -16.05 -6.55 15.83
N GLY A 189 -16.96 -6.34 14.88
CA GLY A 189 -17.33 -7.31 13.84
C GLY A 189 -16.75 -7.00 12.46
N ILE A 190 -16.44 -5.73 12.20
CA ILE A 190 -16.07 -5.22 10.87
C ILE A 190 -15.01 -4.11 10.96
N ALA A 191 -14.07 -4.09 10.03
CA ALA A 191 -13.04 -3.07 9.92
C ALA A 191 -12.73 -2.75 8.46
N LEU A 192 -12.48 -1.48 8.17
CA LEU A 192 -11.91 -0.98 6.92
C LEU A 192 -10.43 -0.69 7.16
N VAL A 193 -9.55 -1.35 6.41
CA VAL A 193 -8.10 -1.19 6.58
C VAL A 193 -7.41 -1.02 5.23
N GLY A 194 -6.47 -0.10 5.14
CA GLY A 194 -5.73 0.11 3.90
C GLY A 194 -4.83 1.32 3.93
N GLY A 195 -4.36 1.70 2.76
CA GLY A 195 -3.49 2.85 2.56
C GLY A 195 -3.50 3.33 1.12
N ALA A 196 -2.86 4.46 0.88
CA ALA A 196 -2.76 5.07 -0.44
C ALA A 196 -1.42 5.79 -0.62
N TYR A 197 -0.90 5.73 -1.84
CA TYR A 197 0.32 6.41 -2.24
C TYR A 197 0.22 6.88 -3.70
N VAL A 198 0.77 8.06 -3.99
CA VAL A 198 0.88 8.60 -5.35
C VAL A 198 2.36 8.69 -5.72
N ALA A 199 2.74 8.05 -6.82
CA ALA A 199 4.14 7.93 -7.26
C ALA A 199 4.71 9.21 -7.85
N GLY A 200 3.88 10.02 -8.52
CA GLY A 200 4.29 11.22 -9.22
C GLY A 200 4.56 12.40 -8.28
N ARG A 201 5.53 12.26 -7.39
CA ARG A 201 5.90 13.24 -6.36
C ARG A 201 7.41 13.44 -6.31
N TRP A 202 7.87 14.61 -6.73
CA TRP A 202 9.31 14.92 -6.73
C TRP A 202 9.97 14.85 -5.35
N ASP A 203 9.27 15.21 -4.28
CA ASP A 203 9.78 15.13 -2.90
C ASP A 203 10.15 13.69 -2.52
N MET A 204 9.30 12.71 -2.86
CA MET A 204 9.56 11.31 -2.59
C MET A 204 10.58 10.71 -3.55
N LEU A 205 10.51 11.06 -4.84
CA LEU A 205 11.50 10.61 -5.83
C LEU A 205 12.90 11.07 -5.45
N LEU A 206 13.06 12.34 -5.02
CA LEU A 206 14.36 12.87 -4.57
C LEU A 206 14.86 12.16 -3.31
N LEU A 207 13.98 11.83 -2.36
CA LEU A 207 14.35 11.07 -1.16
C LEU A 207 14.93 9.71 -1.53
N TYR A 208 14.23 8.95 -2.37
CA TYR A 208 14.70 7.63 -2.80
C TYR A 208 15.93 7.72 -3.71
N ALA A 209 16.03 8.74 -4.57
CA ALA A 209 17.20 8.97 -5.40
C ALA A 209 18.45 9.32 -4.58
N ALA A 210 18.31 10.22 -3.59
CA ALA A 210 19.41 10.61 -2.70
C ALA A 210 19.94 9.44 -1.85
N SER A 211 19.07 8.48 -1.54
CA SER A 211 19.47 7.26 -0.81
C SER A 211 19.96 6.12 -1.72
N GLY A 212 20.01 6.34 -3.03
CA GLY A 212 20.44 5.32 -3.99
C GLY A 212 19.48 4.15 -4.19
N GLN A 213 18.21 4.31 -3.80
CA GLN A 213 17.21 3.24 -3.87
C GLN A 213 16.35 3.27 -5.14
N LEU A 214 16.35 4.40 -5.88
CA LEU A 214 15.49 4.61 -7.02
C LEU A 214 16.12 4.07 -8.31
N TRP A 215 15.32 3.36 -9.11
CA TRP A 215 15.75 2.94 -10.45
C TRP A 215 15.87 4.13 -11.40
N ARG A 216 16.89 4.11 -12.23
CA ARG A 216 17.17 5.13 -13.26
C ARG A 216 17.23 4.50 -14.63
N GLY A 217 16.57 5.11 -15.61
CA GLY A 217 16.53 4.66 -16.99
C GLY A 217 15.23 3.98 -17.35
N ASP A 218 15.19 3.29 -18.49
CA ASP A 218 13.99 2.64 -19.00
C ASP A 218 13.41 1.66 -18.01
N TRP A 219 12.08 1.58 -17.97
CA TRP A 219 11.39 0.61 -17.14
C TRP A 219 11.82 -0.82 -17.54
N ALA A 220 12.02 -1.64 -16.52
CA ALA A 220 12.32 -3.05 -16.69
C ALA A 220 11.69 -3.87 -15.56
N PRO A 221 11.36 -5.15 -15.78
CA PRO A 221 10.93 -6.05 -14.72
C PRO A 221 11.93 -6.11 -13.57
N LEU A 222 11.42 -6.40 -12.37
CA LEU A 222 12.23 -6.42 -11.14
C LEU A 222 13.45 -7.35 -11.25
N ALA A 223 13.28 -8.53 -11.87
CA ALA A 223 14.38 -9.47 -12.08
C ALA A 223 15.52 -8.87 -12.93
N ASP A 224 15.18 -8.14 -14.00
CA ASP A 224 16.14 -7.48 -14.87
C ASP A 224 16.82 -6.29 -14.19
N ARG A 225 16.07 -5.57 -13.34
CA ARG A 225 16.62 -4.48 -12.51
C ARG A 225 17.58 -5.05 -11.46
N ALA A 226 17.20 -6.14 -10.80
CA ALA A 226 18.04 -6.81 -9.81
C ALA A 226 19.39 -7.25 -10.40
N ALA A 227 19.40 -7.78 -11.63
CA ALA A 227 20.63 -8.15 -12.36
C ALA A 227 21.55 -6.96 -12.68
N ARG A 228 21.02 -5.74 -12.63
CA ARG A 228 21.74 -4.47 -12.92
C ARG A 228 21.96 -3.61 -11.68
N GLY A 229 21.92 -4.19 -10.49
CA GLY A 229 22.18 -3.50 -9.23
C GLY A 229 20.93 -3.11 -8.43
N GLY A 230 19.75 -3.36 -8.99
CA GLY A 230 18.46 -3.06 -8.34
C GLY A 230 18.06 -1.60 -8.42
N GLY A 231 16.88 -1.32 -7.91
CA GLY A 231 16.28 -0.01 -7.80
C GLY A 231 14.75 -0.12 -7.83
N LEU A 232 14.08 0.61 -6.95
CA LEU A 232 12.62 0.64 -6.95
C LEU A 232 12.08 1.55 -8.05
N VAL A 233 10.94 1.17 -8.60
CA VAL A 233 10.09 2.01 -9.43
C VAL A 233 8.83 2.29 -8.62
N THR A 234 8.58 3.57 -8.31
CA THR A 234 7.41 3.94 -7.51
C THR A 234 6.11 3.72 -8.28
N GLY A 235 5.06 3.34 -7.57
CA GLY A 235 3.76 3.09 -8.18
C GLY A 235 2.64 3.80 -7.43
N THR A 236 1.69 4.36 -8.17
CA THR A 236 0.47 4.92 -7.59
C THR A 236 -0.52 3.80 -7.33
N ALA A 237 -0.91 3.64 -6.08
CA ALA A 237 -2.03 2.78 -5.75
C ALA A 237 -2.72 3.19 -4.44
N ALA A 238 -3.98 2.80 -4.30
CA ALA A 238 -4.69 2.70 -3.03
C ALA A 238 -5.34 1.33 -2.94
N ALA A 239 -5.21 0.72 -1.78
CA ALA A 239 -5.82 -0.56 -1.48
C ALA A 239 -6.48 -0.52 -0.11
N PHE A 240 -7.78 -0.79 -0.09
CA PHE A 240 -8.56 -0.92 1.13
C PHE A 240 -9.27 -2.28 1.15
N LEU A 241 -9.29 -2.89 2.31
CA LEU A 241 -9.92 -4.18 2.58
C LEU A 241 -11.01 -3.99 3.62
N VAL A 242 -12.19 -4.54 3.39
CA VAL A 242 -13.16 -4.76 4.45
C VAL A 242 -12.90 -6.14 5.03
N LEU A 243 -12.49 -6.14 6.30
CA LEU A 243 -12.26 -7.35 7.09
C LEU A 243 -13.46 -7.55 8.02
N GLU A 244 -13.96 -8.76 8.08
CA GLU A 244 -15.04 -9.12 9.00
C GLU A 244 -14.74 -10.42 9.74
N THR A 245 -15.26 -10.53 10.97
CA THR A 245 -15.34 -11.86 11.57
C THR A 245 -16.32 -12.72 10.78
N GLU A 246 -16.01 -14.01 10.62
CA GLU A 246 -16.91 -14.95 9.93
C GLU A 246 -18.32 -14.89 10.52
N ARG A 247 -18.44 -14.83 11.84
CA ARG A 247 -19.72 -14.73 12.54
C ARG A 247 -20.51 -13.49 12.11
N HIS A 248 -19.85 -12.31 12.03
CA HIS A 248 -20.49 -11.06 11.62
C HIS A 248 -20.92 -11.12 10.15
N ALA A 249 -20.03 -11.57 9.27
CA ALA A 249 -20.31 -11.70 7.85
C ALA A 249 -21.51 -12.64 7.58
N ARG A 250 -21.53 -13.83 8.21
CA ARG A 250 -22.63 -14.79 8.12
C ARG A 250 -23.94 -14.21 8.64
N ALA A 251 -23.92 -13.49 9.77
CA ALA A 251 -25.13 -12.91 10.36
C ALA A 251 -25.83 -11.89 9.44
N ARG A 252 -25.08 -11.22 8.57
CA ARG A 252 -25.63 -10.27 7.58
C ARG A 252 -25.79 -10.87 6.18
N GLY A 253 -25.50 -12.15 6.00
CA GLY A 253 -25.59 -12.84 4.69
C GLY A 253 -24.50 -12.44 3.70
N ALA A 254 -23.36 -11.95 4.16
CA ALA A 254 -22.24 -11.61 3.29
C ALA A 254 -21.46 -12.85 2.86
N THR A 255 -20.92 -12.79 1.64
CA THR A 255 -20.00 -13.79 1.10
C THR A 255 -18.56 -13.31 1.25
N GLY A 256 -17.69 -14.16 1.81
CA GLY A 256 -16.26 -13.90 1.83
C GLY A 256 -15.62 -14.06 0.44
N ILE A 257 -14.68 -13.19 0.11
CA ILE A 257 -13.86 -13.34 -1.10
C ILE A 257 -12.73 -14.34 -0.82
N ALA A 258 -12.12 -14.20 0.35
CA ALA A 258 -11.04 -15.04 0.84
C ALA A 258 -10.98 -14.99 2.37
N ARG A 259 -10.28 -15.93 3.00
CA ARG A 259 -9.97 -15.90 4.42
C ARG A 259 -8.59 -15.30 4.64
N LEU A 260 -8.46 -14.33 5.53
CA LEU A 260 -7.18 -13.84 6.04
C LEU A 260 -6.75 -14.73 7.21
N ALA A 261 -5.97 -15.77 6.91
CA ALA A 261 -5.61 -16.80 7.87
C ALA A 261 -4.57 -16.35 8.89
N GLY A 262 -3.74 -15.38 8.54
CA GLY A 262 -2.77 -14.81 9.45
C GLY A 262 -2.03 -13.63 8.87
N VAL A 263 -1.63 -12.69 9.75
CA VAL A 263 -0.73 -11.57 9.41
C VAL A 263 0.32 -11.47 10.51
N ARG A 264 1.57 -11.43 10.12
CA ARG A 264 2.72 -11.33 11.02
C ARG A 264 3.67 -10.26 10.55
N THR A 265 4.23 -9.50 11.47
CA THR A 265 5.18 -8.42 11.19
C THR A 265 6.40 -8.52 12.10
N ALA A 266 7.56 -8.10 11.60
CA ALA A 266 8.77 -7.87 12.35
C ALA A 266 9.27 -6.45 12.10
N ALA A 267 9.90 -5.86 13.10
CA ALA A 267 10.45 -4.50 13.03
C ALA A 267 11.90 -4.46 13.48
N ALA A 268 12.66 -5.50 13.19
CA ALA A 268 14.07 -5.58 13.57
C ALA A 268 14.90 -4.54 12.79
N ARG A 269 15.88 -3.96 13.47
CA ARG A 269 16.87 -3.12 12.79
C ARG A 269 17.67 -3.99 11.83
N ARG A 270 17.67 -3.65 10.56
CA ARG A 270 18.49 -4.33 9.56
C ARG A 270 19.97 -4.08 9.79
N ARG A 271 20.71 -5.16 9.94
CA ARG A 271 22.17 -5.17 9.99
C ARG A 271 22.78 -5.98 8.85
N GLY A 272 22.01 -6.15 7.76
CA GLY A 272 22.34 -6.96 6.59
C GLY A 272 21.12 -7.72 6.07
N THR A 273 21.23 -8.33 4.91
CA THR A 273 20.17 -9.10 4.26
C THR A 273 19.78 -10.35 5.05
N GLU A 274 20.75 -11.01 5.68
CA GLU A 274 20.55 -12.21 6.51
C GLU A 274 19.56 -11.97 7.66
N THR A 275 19.61 -10.80 8.28
CA THR A 275 18.67 -10.46 9.37
C THR A 275 17.23 -10.37 8.90
N ALA A 276 16.98 -9.83 7.70
CA ALA A 276 15.64 -9.72 7.13
C ALA A 276 15.09 -11.09 6.70
N GLU A 277 15.96 -11.94 6.10
CA GLU A 277 15.62 -13.32 5.75
C GLU A 277 15.26 -14.14 7.00
N ALA A 278 16.11 -14.09 8.03
CA ALA A 278 15.86 -14.82 9.28
C ALA A 278 14.58 -14.34 9.98
N ALA A 279 14.31 -13.04 9.97
CA ALA A 279 13.07 -12.48 10.50
C ALA A 279 11.85 -13.01 9.73
N ALA A 280 11.88 -13.00 8.40
CA ALA A 280 10.80 -13.53 7.56
C ALA A 280 10.59 -15.04 7.77
N ALA A 281 11.68 -15.83 7.89
CA ALA A 281 11.59 -17.25 8.20
C ALA A 281 10.92 -17.53 9.55
N ALA A 282 11.25 -16.73 10.57
CA ALA A 282 10.60 -16.80 11.89
C ALA A 282 9.10 -16.42 11.82
N LEU A 283 8.73 -15.43 10.99
CA LEU A 283 7.34 -15.07 10.76
C LEU A 283 6.56 -16.19 10.04
N ALA A 284 7.19 -16.89 9.11
CA ALA A 284 6.56 -17.98 8.36
C ALA A 284 6.26 -19.19 9.24
N ALA A 285 7.09 -19.42 10.27
CA ALA A 285 6.88 -20.50 11.20
C ALA A 285 5.50 -20.38 11.89
N GLY A 286 4.63 -21.39 11.67
CA GLY A 286 3.28 -21.41 12.25
C GLY A 286 2.24 -20.51 11.56
N LEU A 287 2.49 -20.02 10.33
CA LEU A 287 1.43 -19.46 9.48
C LEU A 287 0.50 -20.53 8.89
N GLY A 288 0.92 -21.79 8.87
CA GLY A 288 0.13 -22.87 8.28
C GLY A 288 0.24 -22.92 6.75
N LEU A 289 1.36 -22.49 6.20
CA LEU A 289 1.64 -22.53 4.78
C LEU A 289 1.71 -23.98 4.28
N ARG A 290 1.00 -24.27 3.19
CA ARG A 290 0.92 -25.59 2.56
C ARG A 290 1.61 -25.62 1.21
N PRO A 291 2.14 -26.76 0.77
CA PRO A 291 2.69 -26.91 -0.59
C PRO A 291 1.68 -26.50 -1.66
N GLY A 292 2.17 -25.93 -2.76
CA GLY A 292 1.33 -25.52 -3.88
C GLY A 292 0.64 -24.16 -3.70
N HIS A 293 1.04 -23.37 -2.70
CA HIS A 293 0.57 -22.00 -2.54
C HIS A 293 1.07 -21.08 -3.67
N ALA A 294 0.36 -20.00 -3.90
CA ALA A 294 0.85 -18.87 -4.70
C ALA A 294 1.68 -17.94 -3.81
N VAL A 295 2.56 -17.14 -4.41
CA VAL A 295 3.27 -16.05 -3.75
C VAL A 295 2.91 -14.74 -4.44
N VAL A 296 2.48 -13.76 -3.67
CA VAL A 296 2.41 -12.36 -4.08
C VAL A 296 3.56 -11.64 -3.39
N SER A 297 4.62 -11.45 -4.15
CA SER A 297 5.84 -10.81 -3.69
C SER A 297 5.66 -9.30 -3.57
N GLY A 298 5.98 -8.75 -2.41
CA GLY A 298 6.07 -7.33 -2.14
C GLY A 298 7.49 -6.77 -2.30
N ALA A 299 8.36 -7.48 -3.06
CA ALA A 299 9.70 -7.00 -3.37
C ALA A 299 9.66 -5.58 -3.94
N THR A 300 10.39 -4.67 -3.30
CA THR A 300 10.35 -3.25 -3.67
C THR A 300 11.14 -2.93 -4.93
N GLY A 301 12.13 -3.77 -5.27
CA GLY A 301 13.14 -3.52 -6.29
C GLY A 301 14.44 -2.91 -5.74
N ALA A 302 14.44 -2.36 -4.54
CA ALA A 302 15.68 -1.95 -3.87
C ALA A 302 16.56 -3.19 -3.62
N ALA A 303 17.86 -3.07 -3.87
CA ALA A 303 18.75 -4.23 -3.96
C ALA A 303 18.73 -5.14 -2.73
N ALA A 304 19.00 -4.57 -1.55
CA ALA A 304 19.14 -5.35 -0.32
C ALA A 304 17.82 -6.03 0.14
N PRO A 305 16.68 -5.33 0.26
CA PRO A 305 15.43 -5.98 0.67
C PRO A 305 14.92 -6.99 -0.34
N THR A 306 15.12 -6.74 -1.65
CA THR A 306 14.73 -7.70 -2.69
C THR A 306 15.57 -8.98 -2.62
N ALA A 307 16.88 -8.88 -2.45
CA ALA A 307 17.75 -10.03 -2.28
C ALA A 307 17.39 -10.83 -1.01
N ALA A 308 17.03 -10.17 0.08
CA ALA A 308 16.61 -10.83 1.31
C ALA A 308 15.30 -11.59 1.14
N GLU A 309 14.34 -11.02 0.39
CA GLU A 309 13.08 -11.71 0.06
C GLU A 309 13.33 -12.91 -0.84
N ASP A 310 14.15 -12.75 -1.89
CA ASP A 310 14.50 -13.87 -2.80
C ASP A 310 15.17 -15.02 -2.05
N ALA A 311 16.08 -14.73 -1.12
CA ALA A 311 16.71 -15.73 -0.26
C ALA A 311 15.68 -16.42 0.66
N PHE A 312 14.78 -15.65 1.28
CA PHE A 312 13.69 -16.20 2.08
C PHE A 312 12.79 -17.15 1.25
N LEU A 313 12.36 -16.71 0.07
CA LEU A 313 11.50 -17.52 -0.81
C LEU A 313 12.22 -18.79 -1.29
N ALA A 314 13.53 -18.71 -1.55
CA ALA A 314 14.35 -19.88 -1.89
C ALA A 314 14.45 -20.87 -0.72
N GLY A 315 14.45 -20.38 0.52
CA GLY A 315 14.45 -21.19 1.74
C GLY A 315 13.16 -21.97 1.99
N LEU A 316 12.02 -21.55 1.38
CA LEU A 316 10.74 -22.24 1.49
C LEU A 316 10.61 -23.50 0.59
N ARG A 317 11.72 -24.13 0.18
CA ARG A 317 11.77 -25.19 -0.85
C ARG A 317 10.87 -26.39 -0.58
N ASP A 318 10.73 -26.82 0.67
CA ASP A 318 9.88 -27.98 1.03
C ASP A 318 8.37 -27.64 1.06
N THR A 319 8.04 -26.35 1.15
CA THR A 319 6.68 -25.82 1.09
C THR A 319 6.51 -24.88 -0.11
N GLY A 320 7.46 -24.89 -1.06
CA GLY A 320 7.60 -23.90 -2.12
C GLY A 320 6.36 -23.68 -2.97
N PRO A 321 6.27 -22.54 -3.62
CA PRO A 321 5.18 -22.26 -4.55
C PRO A 321 5.21 -23.30 -5.69
N ALA A 322 4.04 -23.65 -6.19
CA ALA A 322 3.96 -24.40 -7.43
C ALA A 322 4.67 -23.59 -8.53
N GLN A 323 5.40 -24.27 -9.42
CA GLN A 323 6.10 -23.60 -10.52
C GLN A 323 5.16 -22.63 -11.24
N GLY A 324 5.61 -21.39 -11.46
CA GLY A 324 4.87 -20.35 -12.18
C GLY A 324 3.85 -19.54 -11.36
N ARG A 325 3.77 -19.71 -10.04
CA ARG A 325 2.82 -18.98 -9.17
C ARG A 325 3.45 -17.88 -8.32
N LEU A 326 4.54 -17.29 -8.77
CA LEU A 326 5.15 -16.11 -8.18
C LEU A 326 4.70 -14.87 -8.96
N LEU A 327 3.94 -13.99 -8.32
CA LEU A 327 3.57 -12.68 -8.81
C LEU A 327 4.41 -11.62 -8.09
N ARG A 328 5.20 -10.86 -8.80
CA ARG A 328 5.88 -9.67 -8.28
C ARG A 328 4.98 -8.45 -8.49
N SER A 329 4.32 -7.99 -7.44
CA SER A 329 3.36 -6.87 -7.52
C SER A 329 3.99 -5.60 -8.09
N ALA A 330 5.28 -5.35 -7.81
CA ALA A 330 6.01 -4.20 -8.31
C ALA A 330 6.23 -4.20 -9.84
N ASP A 331 6.11 -5.35 -10.51
CA ASP A 331 6.16 -5.43 -11.97
C ASP A 331 4.83 -5.01 -12.63
N LEU A 332 3.73 -5.07 -11.89
CA LEU A 332 2.40 -4.70 -12.37
C LEU A 332 2.03 -3.24 -12.06
N ILE A 333 2.23 -2.84 -10.80
CA ILE A 333 1.70 -1.58 -10.26
C ILE A 333 2.79 -0.68 -9.66
N GLY A 334 4.07 -1.03 -9.84
CA GLY A 334 5.16 -0.37 -9.16
C GLY A 334 5.17 -0.63 -7.65
N HIS A 335 5.96 0.14 -6.92
CA HIS A 335 6.02 0.06 -5.46
C HIS A 335 5.20 1.20 -4.81
N PRO A 336 3.97 0.92 -4.30
CA PRO A 336 3.07 1.95 -3.76
C PRO A 336 3.17 2.08 -2.22
N VAL A 337 4.35 2.01 -1.66
CA VAL A 337 4.76 2.24 -0.27
C VAL A 337 3.67 1.82 0.76
N GLU A 338 2.85 2.78 1.27
CA GLU A 338 1.80 2.51 2.27
C GLU A 338 0.63 1.68 1.74
N ALA A 339 0.47 1.57 0.43
CA ALA A 339 -0.55 0.71 -0.17
C ALA A 339 0.00 -0.68 -0.57
N ALA A 340 1.32 -0.93 -0.52
CA ALA A 340 1.95 -2.13 -1.05
C ALA A 340 1.39 -3.42 -0.43
N PHE A 341 1.39 -3.50 0.89
CA PHE A 341 0.97 -4.72 1.58
C PHE A 341 -0.54 -5.00 1.48
N PRO A 342 -1.47 -4.03 1.68
CA PRO A 342 -2.89 -4.25 1.40
C PRO A 342 -3.18 -4.59 -0.06
N ALA A 343 -2.46 -3.98 -1.03
CA ALA A 343 -2.60 -4.34 -2.44
C ALA A 343 -2.13 -5.77 -2.71
N GLY A 344 -1.02 -6.20 -2.10
CA GLY A 344 -0.57 -7.58 -2.15
C GLY A 344 -1.62 -8.56 -1.61
N ILE A 345 -2.26 -8.24 -0.48
CA ILE A 345 -3.35 -9.06 0.08
C ILE A 345 -4.57 -9.08 -0.85
N ALA A 346 -4.94 -7.94 -1.45
CA ALA A 346 -6.02 -7.88 -2.42
C ALA A 346 -5.73 -8.77 -3.64
N LEU A 347 -4.54 -8.68 -4.23
CA LEU A 347 -4.11 -9.54 -5.34
C LEU A 347 -4.07 -11.02 -4.95
N GLY A 348 -3.59 -11.33 -3.74
CA GLY A 348 -3.61 -12.70 -3.20
C GLY A 348 -5.04 -13.24 -3.04
N ALA A 349 -5.96 -12.42 -2.54
CA ALA A 349 -7.37 -12.78 -2.41
C ALA A 349 -8.01 -13.03 -3.78
N LEU A 350 -7.73 -12.21 -4.79
CA LEU A 350 -8.20 -12.42 -6.15
C LEU A 350 -7.62 -13.70 -6.78
N ALA A 351 -6.35 -14.00 -6.52
CA ALA A 351 -5.70 -15.22 -7.03
C ALA A 351 -6.33 -16.49 -6.44
N VAL A 352 -6.55 -16.54 -5.12
CA VAL A 352 -7.17 -17.71 -4.48
C VAL A 352 -8.65 -17.84 -4.84
N ALA A 353 -9.39 -16.74 -4.91
CA ALA A 353 -10.79 -16.73 -5.35
C ALA A 353 -10.95 -17.14 -6.82
N GLY A 354 -9.96 -16.86 -7.67
CA GLY A 354 -9.89 -17.32 -9.06
C GLY A 354 -9.41 -18.76 -9.22
N GLY A 355 -9.15 -19.50 -8.13
CA GLY A 355 -8.72 -20.90 -8.16
C GLY A 355 -7.25 -21.10 -8.56
N ALA A 356 -6.44 -20.06 -8.61
CA ALA A 356 -5.01 -20.18 -8.96
C ALA A 356 -4.24 -21.05 -7.95
N ALA A 357 -4.59 -20.95 -6.66
CA ALA A 357 -4.02 -21.76 -5.58
C ALA A 357 -4.97 -21.80 -4.38
N PRO A 358 -4.86 -22.83 -3.49
CA PRO A 358 -5.67 -22.87 -2.27
C PRO A 358 -5.24 -21.82 -1.23
N GLN A 359 -3.99 -21.36 -1.31
CA GLN A 359 -3.40 -20.35 -0.43
C GLN A 359 -2.55 -19.39 -1.25
N ALA A 360 -2.44 -18.15 -0.79
CA ALA A 360 -1.46 -17.18 -1.26
C ALA A 360 -0.65 -16.63 -0.07
N LEU A 361 0.67 -16.75 -0.14
CA LEU A 361 1.60 -16.07 0.73
C LEU A 361 1.85 -14.67 0.18
N VAL A 362 1.53 -13.65 0.95
CA VAL A 362 1.86 -12.26 0.63
C VAL A 362 3.05 -11.84 1.46
N THR A 363 4.07 -11.30 0.82
CA THR A 363 5.28 -10.82 1.49
C THR A 363 5.33 -9.29 1.51
N GLY A 364 6.11 -8.74 2.43
CA GLY A 364 6.46 -7.33 2.49
C GLY A 364 7.85 -7.19 3.09
N PHE A 365 8.79 -6.64 2.31
CA PHE A 365 10.15 -6.32 2.71
C PHE A 365 10.37 -4.83 2.45
N GLY A 366 10.14 -4.00 3.46
CA GLY A 366 10.24 -2.55 3.31
C GLY A 366 11.65 -2.10 2.96
N VAL A 367 11.79 -0.96 2.32
CA VAL A 367 13.10 -0.43 1.87
C VAL A 367 14.05 -0.22 3.05
N TRP A 368 13.57 0.38 4.11
CA TRP A 368 14.38 0.76 5.26
C TRP A 368 14.29 -0.21 6.43
N ARG A 369 13.11 -0.82 6.61
CA ARG A 369 12.80 -1.66 7.77
C ARG A 369 11.49 -2.41 7.58
N GLY A 370 11.32 -3.45 8.36
CA GLY A 370 10.09 -4.18 8.50
C GLY A 370 9.94 -5.31 7.48
N GLU A 371 9.67 -6.48 8.00
CA GLU A 371 9.28 -7.68 7.28
C GLU A 371 7.84 -8.02 7.67
N ALA A 372 7.05 -8.42 6.70
CA ALA A 372 5.66 -8.79 6.91
C ALA A 372 5.29 -10.00 6.06
N LEU A 373 4.45 -10.85 6.61
CA LEU A 373 3.85 -11.97 5.90
C LEU A 373 2.34 -12.00 6.18
N ALA A 374 1.54 -12.21 5.14
CA ALA A 374 0.13 -12.58 5.29
C ALA A 374 -0.16 -13.89 4.56
N LEU A 375 -1.04 -14.69 5.14
CA LEU A 375 -1.58 -15.89 4.52
C LEU A 375 -3.04 -15.66 4.19
N VAL A 376 -3.35 -15.73 2.91
CA VAL A 376 -4.70 -15.63 2.37
C VAL A 376 -5.11 -17.00 1.84
N GLU A 377 -6.32 -17.45 2.18
CA GLU A 377 -6.83 -18.77 1.78
C GLU A 377 -8.13 -18.64 1.01
N ALA A 378 -8.35 -19.56 0.07
CA ALA A 378 -9.63 -19.71 -0.60
C ALA A 378 -10.74 -19.97 0.43
N MET A 379 -11.94 -19.49 0.13
CA MET A 379 -13.14 -19.88 0.89
C MET A 379 -13.40 -21.38 0.69
N ALA A 380 -13.82 -22.06 1.77
CA ALA A 380 -14.17 -23.47 1.75
C ALA A 380 -15.54 -23.71 1.13
#